data_e715918e2f8a3e83105516a8bd1d9f13
#
_entry.id   e715918e2f8a3e83105516a8bd1d9f13
#
_cell.length_a   1.000
_cell.length_b   1.000
_cell.length_c   1.000
_cell.angle_alpha   90.00
_cell.angle_beta   90.00
_cell.angle_gamma   90.00
#
_symmetry.space_group_name_H-M   'P 1'
#
loop_
_entity.id
_entity.type
_entity.pdbx_description
1 polymer ?
#
loop_
_entity_poly.entity_id
_entity_poly.type
_entity_poly.pdbx_seq_one_letter_code
_entity_poly.pdbx_strand_id
1 'polypeptide(L)'
;VADKTAQTIYIDADPATVMDVIADIGTYPDWVKEYKEAEVLDVDDAGYPRTARLLLDAAVLKDTMVLAYVWHADRKSVTWSLVSSTLLRALVGSYRLSPKGSGTDVTYELSVDLIIPMIGLLKRKAERRLTDTALKDLKKRVEAE
;
A
#
# COMPACT_ATOMS: atom_id res chain seq x y z
N VAL A 1 -19.64 1.12 8.11
CA VAL A 1 -18.41 0.35 8.25
C VAL A 1 -17.85 0.03 6.87
N ALA A 2 -16.60 0.38 6.65
CA ALA A 2 -15.95 0.12 5.36
C ALA A 2 -15.64 -1.38 5.22
N ASP A 3 -15.91 -1.93 4.04
CA ASP A 3 -15.54 -3.31 3.73
C ASP A 3 -14.02 -3.41 3.58
N LYS A 4 -13.48 -4.57 3.90
CA LYS A 4 -12.06 -4.84 3.77
C LYS A 4 -11.82 -5.72 2.54
N THR A 5 -10.91 -5.30 1.67
CA THR A 5 -10.43 -6.10 0.54
C THR A 5 -9.08 -6.67 0.91
N ALA A 6 -8.88 -7.97 0.70
CA ALA A 6 -7.60 -8.63 0.98
C ALA A 6 -7.21 -9.52 -0.19
N GLN A 7 -5.94 -9.47 -0.57
CA GLN A 7 -5.37 -10.33 -1.61
C GLN A 7 -3.96 -10.74 -1.21
N THR A 8 -3.55 -11.91 -1.66
CA THR A 8 -2.22 -12.45 -1.36
C THR A 8 -1.52 -12.83 -2.66
N ILE A 9 -0.22 -12.55 -2.74
CA ILE A 9 0.62 -12.96 -3.86
C ILE A 9 1.93 -13.56 -3.32
N TYR A 10 2.45 -14.58 -4.01
CA TYR A 10 3.76 -15.12 -3.71
C TYR A 10 4.84 -14.33 -4.43
N ILE A 11 5.90 -13.96 -3.72
CA ILE A 11 7.07 -13.26 -4.29
C ILE A 11 8.32 -14.10 -4.00
N ASP A 12 9.13 -14.35 -5.01
CA ASP A 12 10.34 -15.17 -4.92
C ASP A 12 11.51 -14.34 -4.37
N ALA A 13 11.38 -13.94 -3.12
CA ALA A 13 12.40 -13.22 -2.36
C ALA A 13 12.08 -13.34 -0.89
N ASP A 14 13.07 -13.18 -0.02
CA ASP A 14 12.84 -13.29 1.42
C ASP A 14 12.06 -12.08 1.95
N PRO A 15 11.44 -12.19 3.14
CA PRO A 15 10.62 -11.10 3.68
C PRO A 15 11.39 -9.78 3.85
N ALA A 16 12.66 -9.83 4.24
CA ALA A 16 13.45 -8.62 4.44
C ALA A 16 13.63 -7.85 3.12
N THR A 17 13.92 -8.56 2.04
CA THR A 17 14.06 -7.96 0.71
C THR A 17 12.74 -7.33 0.25
N VAL A 18 11.62 -8.03 0.46
CA VAL A 18 10.30 -7.50 0.11
C VAL A 18 9.99 -6.25 0.93
N MET A 19 10.24 -6.29 2.24
CA MET A 19 9.95 -5.16 3.11
C MET A 19 10.81 -3.94 2.76
N ASP A 20 12.05 -4.13 2.35
CA ASP A 20 12.91 -3.02 1.93
C ASP A 20 12.30 -2.26 0.75
N VAL A 21 11.70 -2.96 -0.20
CA VAL A 21 11.03 -2.33 -1.34
C VAL A 21 9.76 -1.60 -0.88
N ILE A 22 8.97 -2.22 -0.01
CA ILE A 22 7.75 -1.60 0.53
C ILE A 22 8.10 -0.32 1.32
N ALA A 23 9.20 -0.33 2.06
CA ALA A 23 9.61 0.82 2.87
C ALA A 23 10.16 1.98 2.04
N ASP A 24 10.58 1.73 0.81
CA ASP A 24 11.16 2.75 -0.07
C ASP A 24 10.05 3.52 -0.80
N ILE A 25 9.24 4.24 -0.03
CA ILE A 25 8.02 4.90 -0.51
C ILE A 25 8.33 5.93 -1.60
N GLY A 26 9.45 6.64 -1.48
CA GLY A 26 9.82 7.65 -2.48
C GLY A 26 9.99 7.09 -3.89
N THR A 27 10.20 5.80 -4.04
CA THR A 27 10.35 5.16 -5.36
C THR A 27 9.04 4.64 -5.94
N TYR A 28 7.93 4.71 -5.19
CA TYR A 28 6.65 4.15 -5.65
C TYR A 28 6.23 4.60 -7.05
N PRO A 29 6.40 5.88 -7.45
CA PRO A 29 6.04 6.26 -8.83
C PRO A 29 6.82 5.52 -9.91
N ASP A 30 8.00 4.98 -9.57
CA ASP A 30 8.83 4.26 -10.55
C ASP A 30 8.26 2.88 -10.88
N TRP A 31 7.46 2.29 -10.00
CA TRP A 31 6.99 0.93 -10.19
C TRP A 31 5.52 0.70 -9.86
N VAL A 32 4.84 1.62 -9.16
CA VAL A 32 3.39 1.54 -8.90
C VAL A 32 2.68 2.51 -9.84
N LYS A 33 1.94 1.99 -10.80
CA LYS A 33 1.34 2.80 -11.88
C LYS A 33 0.39 3.86 -11.37
N GLU A 34 -0.37 3.56 -10.33
CA GLU A 34 -1.38 4.46 -9.79
C GLU A 34 -0.80 5.63 -9.01
N TYR A 35 0.44 5.52 -8.53
CA TYR A 35 1.08 6.62 -7.81
C TYR A 35 1.92 7.44 -8.75
N LYS A 36 1.55 8.71 -8.91
CA LYS A 36 2.27 9.65 -9.79
C LYS A 36 3.35 10.42 -9.06
N GLU A 37 3.17 10.64 -7.75
CA GLU A 37 4.15 11.28 -6.89
C GLU A 37 4.12 10.62 -5.52
N ALA A 38 5.27 10.58 -4.87
CA ALA A 38 5.40 10.07 -3.51
C ALA A 38 6.51 10.82 -2.81
N GLU A 39 6.21 11.34 -1.61
CA GLU A 39 7.15 12.11 -0.82
C GLU A 39 7.07 11.69 0.63
N VAL A 40 8.20 11.28 1.21
CA VAL A 40 8.29 11.00 2.64
C VAL A 40 8.39 12.33 3.37
N LEU A 41 7.43 12.60 4.27
CA LEU A 41 7.36 13.87 4.99
C LEU A 41 8.11 13.81 6.31
N ASP A 42 8.18 12.62 6.92
CA ASP A 42 8.72 12.44 8.26
C ASP A 42 9.16 10.99 8.42
N VAL A 43 10.17 10.75 9.27
CA VAL A 43 10.66 9.41 9.54
C VAL A 43 10.58 9.11 11.04
N ASP A 44 10.50 7.83 11.39
CA ASP A 44 10.51 7.40 12.79
C ASP A 44 11.96 7.27 13.32
N ASP A 45 12.10 6.86 14.58
CA ASP A 45 13.41 6.75 15.23
C ASP A 45 14.30 5.69 14.55
N ALA A 46 13.72 4.71 13.87
CA ALA A 46 14.47 3.69 13.15
C ALA A 46 14.79 4.10 11.70
N GLY A 47 14.34 5.28 11.27
CA GLY A 47 14.58 5.78 9.92
C GLY A 47 13.52 5.36 8.91
N TYR A 48 12.47 4.69 9.33
CA TYR A 48 11.37 4.30 8.43
C TYR A 48 10.40 5.46 8.22
N PRO A 49 9.74 5.54 7.05
CA PRO A 49 8.75 6.59 6.80
C PRO A 49 7.62 6.55 7.84
N ARG A 50 7.42 7.67 8.54
CA ARG A 50 6.31 7.80 9.47
C ARG A 50 5.09 8.39 8.80
N THR A 51 5.28 9.41 7.96
CA THR A 51 4.22 9.99 7.14
C THR A 51 4.73 10.21 5.74
N ALA A 52 3.82 10.06 4.76
CA ALA A 52 4.14 10.27 3.36
C ALA A 52 2.95 10.88 2.65
N ARG A 53 3.24 11.70 1.63
CA ARG A 53 2.23 12.26 0.75
C ARG A 53 2.31 11.52 -0.58
N LEU A 54 1.15 11.04 -1.02
CA LEU A 54 1.04 10.26 -2.25
C LEU A 54 0.00 10.90 -3.16
N LEU A 55 0.35 11.04 -4.45
CA LEU A 55 -0.62 11.44 -5.47
C LEU A 55 -1.08 10.18 -6.18
N LEU A 56 -2.34 9.82 -5.93
CA LEU A 56 -2.98 8.65 -6.52
C LEU A 56 -3.77 9.06 -7.75
N ASP A 57 -3.58 8.33 -8.85
CA ASP A 57 -4.38 8.48 -10.06
C ASP A 57 -4.77 7.07 -10.54
N ALA A 58 -5.89 6.59 -10.06
CA ALA A 58 -6.38 5.24 -10.32
C ALA A 58 -7.75 5.31 -11.01
N ALA A 59 -7.78 5.76 -12.24
CA ALA A 59 -8.97 5.79 -13.10
C ALA A 59 -10.23 6.38 -12.43
N VAL A 60 -10.78 5.68 -11.42
CA VAL A 60 -12.00 6.08 -10.72
C VAL A 60 -11.71 6.92 -9.48
N LEU A 61 -10.44 6.99 -9.06
CA LEU A 61 -10.06 7.68 -7.83
C LEU A 61 -8.77 8.46 -8.06
N LYS A 62 -8.86 9.78 -7.99
CA LYS A 62 -7.73 10.67 -8.18
C LYS A 62 -7.64 11.58 -6.97
N ASP A 63 -6.55 11.50 -6.22
CA ASP A 63 -6.46 12.18 -4.94
C ASP A 63 -5.02 12.36 -4.49
N THR A 64 -4.78 13.42 -3.72
CA THR A 64 -3.54 13.58 -2.98
C THR A 64 -3.81 13.21 -1.53
N MET A 65 -3.10 12.22 -1.03
CA MET A 65 -3.30 11.68 0.32
C MET A 65 -2.05 11.86 1.16
N VAL A 66 -2.25 12.09 2.45
CA VAL A 66 -1.17 11.96 3.44
C VAL A 66 -1.52 10.75 4.30
N LEU A 67 -0.57 9.82 4.41
CA LEU A 67 -0.73 8.57 5.16
C LEU A 67 0.26 8.52 6.31
N ALA A 68 -0.16 7.96 7.42
CA ALA A 68 0.71 7.68 8.57
C ALA A 68 0.97 6.17 8.66
N TYR A 69 2.22 5.80 8.87
CA TYR A 69 2.67 4.41 8.83
C TYR A 69 3.15 3.94 10.19
N VAL A 70 2.86 2.69 10.51
CA VAL A 70 3.41 2.00 11.67
C VAL A 70 4.12 0.74 11.17
N TRP A 71 5.44 0.69 11.36
CA TRP A 71 6.29 -0.44 10.94
C TRP A 71 6.53 -1.35 12.14
N HIS A 72 6.24 -2.63 11.98
CA HIS A 72 6.46 -3.59 13.06
C HIS A 72 7.94 -3.94 13.17
N ALA A 73 8.38 -4.17 14.40
CA ALA A 73 9.80 -4.43 14.70
C ALA A 73 10.33 -5.69 14.04
N ASP A 74 9.46 -6.70 13.80
CA ASP A 74 9.85 -7.94 13.14
C ASP A 74 10.05 -7.77 11.63
N ARG A 75 9.70 -6.59 11.09
CA ARG A 75 9.79 -6.25 9.67
C ARG A 75 8.96 -7.17 8.76
N LYS A 76 7.89 -7.72 9.31
CA LYS A 76 6.98 -8.59 8.54
C LYS A 76 5.61 -7.99 8.35
N SER A 77 5.35 -6.81 8.90
CA SER A 77 4.10 -6.11 8.65
C SER A 77 4.27 -4.62 8.79
N VAL A 78 3.42 -3.91 8.08
CA VAL A 78 3.28 -2.46 8.16
C VAL A 78 1.80 -2.14 8.00
N THR A 79 1.31 -1.18 8.78
CA THR A 79 -0.04 -0.66 8.63
C THR A 79 0.03 0.83 8.38
N TRP A 80 -0.95 1.35 7.67
CA TRP A 80 -1.05 2.80 7.45
C TRP A 80 -2.50 3.23 7.55
N SER A 81 -2.68 4.51 7.88
CA SER A 81 -3.99 5.12 8.01
C SER A 81 -3.97 6.53 7.43
N LEU A 82 -5.14 7.02 7.08
CA LEU A 82 -5.30 8.32 6.44
C LEU A 82 -5.08 9.45 7.44
N VAL A 83 -4.23 10.42 7.07
CA VAL A 83 -4.10 11.69 7.80
C VAL A 83 -4.95 12.75 7.12
N SER A 84 -4.87 12.87 5.80
CA SER A 84 -5.66 13.85 5.05
C SER A 84 -5.91 13.39 3.62
N SER A 85 -7.03 13.83 3.06
CA SER A 85 -7.45 13.54 1.70
C SER A 85 -8.59 14.47 1.33
N THR A 86 -8.80 14.69 0.02
CA THR A 86 -9.95 15.46 -0.46
C THR A 86 -11.16 14.57 -0.77
N LEU A 87 -10.93 13.29 -1.06
CA LEU A 87 -11.99 12.35 -1.45
C LEU A 87 -12.32 11.31 -0.40
N LEU A 88 -11.39 11.02 0.51
CA LEU A 88 -11.53 9.92 1.45
C LEU A 88 -11.84 10.45 2.85
N ARG A 89 -12.76 9.78 3.55
CA ARG A 89 -13.03 10.00 4.96
C ARG A 89 -12.11 9.15 5.82
N ALA A 90 -11.81 7.94 5.37
CA ALA A 90 -10.93 7.02 6.06
C ALA A 90 -10.28 6.08 5.07
N LEU A 91 -9.07 5.66 5.39
CA LEU A 91 -8.36 4.60 4.67
C LEU A 91 -7.46 3.91 5.66
N VAL A 92 -7.53 2.58 5.69
CA VAL A 92 -6.60 1.76 6.46
C VAL A 92 -6.08 0.67 5.52
N GLY A 93 -4.76 0.52 5.48
CA GLY A 93 -4.14 -0.51 4.67
C GLY A 93 -3.05 -1.23 5.44
N SER A 94 -2.67 -2.40 4.97
CA SER A 94 -1.56 -3.14 5.55
C SER A 94 -0.93 -4.08 4.54
N TYR A 95 0.37 -4.30 4.71
CA TYR A 95 1.09 -5.43 4.14
C TYR A 95 1.47 -6.37 5.27
N ARG A 96 1.23 -7.65 5.08
CA ARG A 96 1.71 -8.70 5.99
C ARG A 96 2.49 -9.71 5.18
N LEU A 97 3.70 -10.04 5.66
CA LEU A 97 4.62 -10.93 4.98
C LEU A 97 4.77 -12.21 5.78
N SER A 98 4.59 -13.35 5.10
CA SER A 98 4.73 -14.67 5.70
C SER A 98 5.76 -15.47 4.90
N PRO A 99 6.85 -15.91 5.51
CA PRO A 99 7.82 -16.76 4.81
C PRO A 99 7.14 -18.00 4.26
N LYS A 100 7.47 -18.35 3.00
CA LYS A 100 6.95 -19.56 2.37
C LYS A 100 8.03 -20.17 1.48
N GLY A 101 8.60 -21.29 1.92
CA GLY A 101 9.74 -21.89 1.23
C GLY A 101 10.90 -20.90 1.17
N SER A 102 11.42 -20.65 -0.03
CA SER A 102 12.49 -19.67 -0.25
C SER A 102 11.97 -18.26 -0.51
N GLY A 103 10.65 -18.09 -0.55
CA GLY A 103 10.03 -16.80 -0.85
C GLY A 103 9.10 -16.32 0.24
N THR A 104 8.16 -15.47 -0.14
CA THR A 104 7.26 -14.79 0.79
C THR A 104 5.86 -14.71 0.22
N ASP A 105 4.86 -15.04 1.03
CA ASP A 105 3.47 -14.69 0.75
C ASP A 105 3.24 -13.28 1.28
N VAL A 106 2.79 -12.38 0.41
CA VAL A 106 2.50 -11.00 0.75
C VAL A 106 1.00 -10.78 0.68
N THR A 107 0.40 -10.41 1.81
CA THR A 107 -1.03 -10.10 1.89
C THR A 107 -1.20 -8.60 2.03
N TYR A 108 -1.97 -8.02 1.11
CA TYR A 108 -2.36 -6.61 1.13
C TYR A 108 -3.83 -6.55 1.55
N GLU A 109 -4.11 -5.80 2.60
CA GLU A 109 -5.48 -5.52 3.02
C GLU A 109 -5.75 -4.02 2.88
N LEU A 110 -6.95 -3.68 2.41
CA LEU A 110 -7.33 -2.29 2.19
C LEU A 110 -8.80 -2.08 2.56
N SER A 111 -9.06 -1.04 3.33
CA SER A 111 -10.40 -0.58 3.69
C SER A 111 -10.47 0.90 3.41
N VAL A 112 -11.47 1.33 2.66
CA VAL A 112 -11.63 2.73 2.23
C VAL A 112 -13.06 3.20 2.52
N ASP A 113 -13.18 4.42 3.05
CA ASP A 113 -14.45 5.09 3.24
C ASP A 113 -14.39 6.43 2.50
N LEU A 114 -15.33 6.66 1.58
CA LEU A 114 -15.37 7.85 0.73
C LEU A 114 -16.26 8.92 1.33
N ILE A 115 -15.88 10.18 1.16
CA ILE A 115 -16.72 11.32 1.55
C ILE A 115 -17.98 11.36 0.70
N ILE A 116 -17.81 11.14 -0.62
CA ILE A 116 -18.94 11.07 -1.56
C ILE A 116 -19.32 9.60 -1.73
N PRO A 117 -20.58 9.21 -1.47
CA PRO A 117 -20.99 7.82 -1.63
C PRO A 117 -20.75 7.30 -3.04
N MET A 118 -20.22 6.09 -3.13
CA MET A 118 -20.05 5.37 -4.39
C MET A 118 -20.84 4.07 -4.27
N ILE A 119 -21.41 3.60 -5.39
CA ILE A 119 -22.09 2.31 -5.42
C ILE A 119 -21.14 1.24 -4.90
N GLY A 120 -21.59 0.44 -3.93
CA GLY A 120 -20.74 -0.53 -3.25
C GLY A 120 -19.99 -1.48 -4.18
N LEU A 121 -20.63 -1.90 -5.27
CA LEU A 121 -19.99 -2.77 -6.26
C LEU A 121 -18.81 -2.07 -6.94
N LEU A 122 -18.97 -0.81 -7.34
CA LEU A 122 -17.89 -0.04 -7.98
C LEU A 122 -16.75 0.20 -6.99
N LYS A 123 -17.08 0.51 -5.74
CA LYS A 123 -16.08 0.71 -4.69
C LYS A 123 -15.25 -0.55 -4.48
N ARG A 124 -15.90 -1.71 -4.35
CA ARG A 124 -15.19 -2.98 -4.18
C ARG A 124 -14.32 -3.32 -5.37
N LYS A 125 -14.81 -3.03 -6.59
CA LYS A 125 -14.04 -3.24 -7.82
C LYS A 125 -12.78 -2.38 -7.83
N ALA A 126 -12.91 -1.11 -7.44
CA ALA A 126 -11.78 -0.19 -7.40
C ALA A 126 -10.75 -0.65 -6.34
N GLU A 127 -11.20 -1.03 -5.16
CA GLU A 127 -10.32 -1.52 -4.10
C GLU A 127 -9.59 -2.79 -4.53
N ARG A 128 -10.30 -3.73 -5.15
CA ARG A 128 -9.69 -4.97 -5.63
C ARG A 128 -8.65 -4.70 -6.71
N ARG A 129 -8.94 -3.78 -7.63
CA ARG A 129 -8.01 -3.42 -8.68
C ARG A 129 -6.74 -2.76 -8.11
N LEU A 130 -6.90 -1.87 -7.13
CA LEU A 130 -5.76 -1.23 -6.48
C LEU A 130 -4.88 -2.24 -5.77
N THR A 131 -5.46 -3.15 -4.98
CA THR A 131 -4.68 -4.16 -4.27
C THR A 131 -4.03 -5.14 -5.23
N ASP A 132 -4.73 -5.58 -6.25
CA ASP A 132 -4.19 -6.51 -7.25
C ASP A 132 -3.02 -5.89 -8.01
N THR A 133 -3.19 -4.66 -8.50
CA THR A 133 -2.14 -3.97 -9.25
C THR A 133 -0.93 -3.67 -8.36
N ALA A 134 -1.16 -3.25 -7.12
CA ALA A 134 -0.06 -2.98 -6.20
C ALA A 134 0.77 -4.23 -5.92
N LEU A 135 0.11 -5.37 -5.70
CA LEU A 135 0.82 -6.63 -5.45
C LEU A 135 1.58 -7.11 -6.67
N LYS A 136 0.99 -7.01 -7.86
CA LYS A 136 1.68 -7.41 -9.09
C LYS A 136 2.86 -6.52 -9.39
N ASP A 137 2.73 -5.22 -9.19
CA ASP A 137 3.82 -4.28 -9.40
C ASP A 137 4.93 -4.50 -8.37
N LEU A 138 4.57 -4.77 -7.11
CA LEU A 138 5.54 -5.09 -6.07
C LEU A 138 6.34 -6.35 -6.42
N LYS A 139 5.65 -7.40 -6.86
CA LYS A 139 6.30 -8.64 -7.28
C LYS A 139 7.29 -8.41 -8.40
N LYS A 140 6.90 -7.65 -9.41
CA LYS A 140 7.78 -7.31 -10.53
C LYS A 140 9.01 -6.55 -10.05
N ARG A 141 8.81 -5.57 -9.17
CA ARG A 141 9.91 -4.74 -8.67
C ARG A 141 10.90 -5.56 -7.86
N VAL A 142 10.40 -6.39 -6.96
CA VAL A 142 11.25 -7.21 -6.09
C VAL A 142 12.01 -8.25 -6.89
N GLU A 143 11.33 -8.95 -7.80
CA GLU A 143 11.95 -10.04 -8.56
C GLU A 143 12.89 -9.56 -9.66
N ALA A 144 12.83 -8.30 -10.04
CA ALA A 144 13.73 -7.70 -11.01
C ALA A 144 15.08 -7.30 -10.42
N GLU A 145 15.18 -7.28 -9.09
CA GLU A 145 16.43 -6.87 -8.43
C GLU A 145 17.40 -8.02 -8.23
#